data_d49145cfe2ffb3f29f194a5222bb8928
#
_entry.id   d49145cfe2ffb3f29f194a5222bb8928
#
_cell.length_a   1.000
_cell.length_b   1.000
_cell.length_c   1.000
_cell.angle_alpha   90.00
_cell.angle_beta   90.00
_cell.angle_gamma   90.00
#
_symmetry.space_group_name_H-M   'P 1'
#
loop_
_entity.id
_entity.type
_entity.pdbx_description
1 polymer ?
#
loop_
_entity_poly.entity_id
_entity_poly.type
_entity_poly.pdbx_seq_one_letter_code
_entity_poly.pdbx_strand_id
1 'polypeptide(L)'
;MSEVMTCMPFEQLMNWVLEEKKTKGTVFGQHRAYAAETDRKLNIFERNLETPIGPAAGPHTQLTQNIVASYYAGARFFELKTVQTLDGEDLPVSKPCILAEDECYNVEWSTELTVGQAFDEYVKAWWALKLISQIKKLGDPEGFMFNMSVGYDLEGIKSKKIDTFIEGLKDASRTPIWNECKLWAEKNADALGLDNSFISAVSPNICSSITLSTLHGCPAEQIELIAEYLMKEKKLNTFVKCNPTMLG
;
A
#
# COMPACT_ATOMS: atom_id res chain seq x y z
N MET A 1 25.21 8.70 9.82
CA MET A 1 24.18 7.93 10.57
C MET A 1 23.17 7.48 9.53
N SER A 2 22.83 6.20 9.49
CA SER A 2 21.78 5.74 8.59
C SER A 2 20.42 6.26 9.10
N GLU A 3 19.64 6.84 8.21
CA GLU A 3 18.30 7.28 8.53
C GLU A 3 17.36 6.08 8.43
N VAL A 4 16.48 5.93 9.41
CA VAL A 4 15.50 4.85 9.47
C VAL A 4 14.15 5.39 9.02
N MET A 5 13.36 4.58 8.31
CA MET A 5 11.99 4.95 7.97
C MET A 5 11.18 5.20 9.23
N THR A 6 10.48 6.33 9.27
CA THR A 6 9.65 6.73 10.41
C THR A 6 8.20 6.85 9.99
N CYS A 7 7.34 6.07 10.65
CA CYS A 7 5.89 6.16 10.47
C CYS A 7 5.37 7.49 11.01
N MET A 8 4.57 8.17 10.21
CA MET A 8 3.95 9.45 10.60
C MET A 8 2.54 9.21 11.12
N PRO A 9 2.10 9.85 12.22
CA PRO A 9 0.70 9.83 12.64
C PRO A 9 -0.23 10.33 11.52
N PHE A 10 -1.41 9.73 11.40
CA PHE A 10 -2.35 10.05 10.32
C PHE A 10 -2.75 11.53 10.30
N GLU A 11 -3.04 12.10 11.45
CA GLU A 11 -3.36 13.52 11.57
C GLU A 11 -2.23 14.42 11.06
N GLN A 12 -0.99 14.12 11.43
CA GLN A 12 0.18 14.89 10.97
C GLN A 12 0.36 14.79 9.45
N LEU A 13 0.20 13.60 8.90
CA LEU A 13 0.29 13.34 7.46
C LEU A 13 -0.77 14.14 6.70
N MET A 14 -2.02 14.06 7.11
CA MET A 14 -3.11 14.76 6.44
C MET A 14 -2.97 16.27 6.56
N ASN A 15 -2.60 16.77 7.72
CA ASN A 15 -2.33 18.20 7.93
C ASN A 15 -1.19 18.68 7.02
N TRP A 16 -0.12 17.90 6.88
CA TRP A 16 0.98 18.22 5.97
C TRP A 16 0.50 18.30 4.52
N VAL A 17 -0.23 17.28 4.04
CA VAL A 17 -0.77 17.25 2.66
C VAL A 17 -1.63 18.48 2.38
N LEU A 18 -2.51 18.84 3.31
CA LEU A 18 -3.42 19.98 3.16
C LEU A 18 -2.69 21.31 3.17
N GLU A 19 -1.77 21.51 4.11
CA GLU A 19 -1.00 22.76 4.27
C GLU A 19 0.02 22.93 3.13
N GLU A 20 0.74 21.89 2.74
CA GLU A 20 1.68 21.95 1.61
C GLU A 20 0.96 22.29 0.31
N LYS A 21 -0.22 21.70 0.08
CA LYS A 21 -1.04 22.01 -1.08
C LYS A 21 -1.51 23.47 -1.09
N LYS A 22 -1.85 23.99 0.06
CA LYS A 22 -2.30 25.38 0.22
C LYS A 22 -1.16 26.37 0.03
N THR A 23 0.02 26.10 0.59
CA THR A 23 1.14 27.05 0.66
C THR A 23 2.10 26.94 -0.51
N LYS A 24 2.36 25.72 -0.99
CA LYS A 24 3.35 25.43 -2.05
C LYS A 24 2.71 24.92 -3.35
N GLY A 25 1.42 24.60 -3.35
CA GLY A 25 0.76 23.99 -4.51
C GLY A 25 1.12 22.53 -4.78
N THR A 26 1.94 21.92 -3.92
CA THR A 26 2.46 20.55 -4.07
C THR A 26 1.84 19.59 -3.06
N VAL A 27 2.00 18.30 -3.28
CA VAL A 27 1.74 17.23 -2.30
C VAL A 27 2.97 16.34 -2.26
N PHE A 28 3.67 16.30 -1.13
CA PHE A 28 4.97 15.64 -0.98
C PHE A 28 5.92 15.93 -2.14
N GLY A 29 6.05 17.22 -2.50
CA GLY A 29 6.90 17.71 -3.58
C GLY A 29 6.34 17.51 -4.99
N GLN A 30 5.25 16.81 -5.19
CA GLN A 30 4.62 16.63 -6.50
C GLN A 30 3.85 17.89 -6.91
N HIS A 31 4.28 18.53 -8.01
CA HIS A 31 3.68 19.75 -8.51
C HIS A 31 2.41 19.51 -9.33
N ARG A 32 2.38 18.40 -10.08
CA ARG A 32 1.28 18.08 -10.98
C ARG A 32 0.46 16.92 -10.41
N ALA A 33 -0.83 17.15 -10.24
CA ALA A 33 -1.77 16.11 -9.96
C ALA A 33 -2.23 15.46 -11.28
N TYR A 34 -2.31 14.14 -11.29
CA TYR A 34 -3.06 13.44 -12.31
C TYR A 34 -4.53 13.40 -11.91
N ALA A 35 -5.41 13.80 -12.80
CA ALA A 35 -6.85 13.56 -12.70
C ALA A 35 -7.30 12.77 -13.92
N ALA A 36 -8.12 11.74 -13.70
CA ALA A 36 -8.63 10.95 -14.82
C ALA A 36 -9.55 11.81 -15.71
N GLU A 37 -9.20 11.96 -16.97
CA GLU A 37 -9.95 12.74 -17.95
C GLU A 37 -10.80 11.87 -18.87
N THR A 38 -10.76 10.55 -18.72
CA THR A 38 -11.43 9.62 -19.61
C THR A 38 -12.28 8.61 -18.83
N ASP A 39 -13.38 8.17 -19.45
CA ASP A 39 -14.19 7.07 -18.93
C ASP A 39 -13.55 5.69 -19.15
N ARG A 40 -12.35 5.65 -19.73
CA ARG A 40 -11.63 4.40 -19.94
C ARG A 40 -11.08 3.91 -18.63
N LYS A 41 -11.55 2.75 -18.19
CA LYS A 41 -11.10 2.07 -16.98
C LYS A 41 -10.55 0.70 -17.35
N LEU A 42 -9.51 0.28 -16.66
CA LEU A 42 -8.98 -1.07 -16.72
C LEU A 42 -9.66 -1.91 -15.65
N ASN A 43 -10.37 -2.95 -16.06
CA ASN A 43 -10.92 -3.90 -15.09
C ASN A 43 -9.86 -4.94 -14.72
N ILE A 44 -9.52 -4.99 -13.42
CA ILE A 44 -8.67 -6.03 -12.83
C ILE A 44 -9.48 -6.68 -11.70
N PHE A 45 -9.81 -7.96 -11.89
CA PHE A 45 -10.76 -8.66 -11.06
C PHE A 45 -12.09 -7.87 -10.98
N GLU A 46 -12.48 -7.43 -9.79
CA GLU A 46 -13.71 -6.67 -9.57
C GLU A 46 -13.46 -5.15 -9.42
N ARG A 47 -12.23 -4.68 -9.69
CA ARG A 47 -11.85 -3.27 -9.54
C ARG A 47 -11.68 -2.60 -10.89
N ASN A 48 -12.19 -1.39 -11.00
CA ASN A 48 -12.04 -0.54 -12.18
C ASN A 48 -10.96 0.53 -11.91
N LEU A 49 -9.80 0.36 -12.52
CA LEU A 49 -8.68 1.29 -12.35
C LEU A 49 -8.71 2.39 -13.40
N GLU A 50 -8.44 3.60 -12.99
CA GLU A 50 -8.35 4.75 -13.90
C GLU A 50 -7.06 4.75 -14.73
N THR A 51 -5.98 4.13 -14.24
CA THR A 51 -4.74 3.90 -14.98
C THR A 51 -4.20 2.50 -14.70
N PRO A 52 -3.48 1.89 -15.66
CA PRO A 52 -2.90 0.55 -15.49
C PRO A 52 -1.53 0.57 -14.80
N ILE A 53 -1.10 1.67 -14.21
CA ILE A 53 0.24 1.84 -13.67
C ILE A 53 0.23 2.07 -12.17
N GLY A 54 1.35 1.71 -11.54
CA GLY A 54 1.62 1.96 -10.13
C GLY A 54 2.97 1.40 -9.71
N PRO A 55 3.38 1.70 -8.48
CA PRO A 55 4.66 1.22 -7.97
C PRO A 55 4.62 -0.28 -7.68
N ALA A 56 5.69 -0.98 -8.03
CA ALA A 56 5.93 -2.35 -7.60
C ALA A 56 6.27 -2.38 -6.09
N ALA A 57 6.13 -3.56 -5.49
CA ALA A 57 6.48 -3.77 -4.08
C ALA A 57 7.97 -3.46 -3.83
N GLY A 58 8.21 -2.53 -2.92
CA GLY A 58 9.54 -2.10 -2.54
C GLY A 58 9.49 -1.21 -1.28
N PRO A 59 10.64 -0.79 -0.73
CA PRO A 59 10.68 0.12 0.43
C PRO A 59 9.87 1.40 0.19
N HIS A 60 9.84 1.87 -1.05
CA HIS A 60 9.07 3.04 -1.49
C HIS A 60 7.55 2.85 -1.42
N THR A 61 7.04 1.64 -1.19
CA THR A 61 5.61 1.36 -0.99
C THR A 61 5.29 0.96 0.45
N GLN A 62 6.20 1.16 1.40
CA GLN A 62 5.95 0.93 2.82
C GLN A 62 5.29 2.11 3.53
N LEU A 63 5.66 3.34 3.17
CA LEU A 63 5.20 4.53 3.87
C LEU A 63 4.02 5.19 3.16
N THR A 64 3.06 5.64 3.94
CA THR A 64 1.86 6.33 3.46
C THR A 64 2.18 7.53 2.58
N GLN A 65 3.16 8.37 2.94
CA GLN A 65 3.53 9.55 2.16
C GLN A 65 4.01 9.20 0.75
N ASN A 66 4.74 8.09 0.59
CA ASN A 66 5.22 7.65 -0.72
C ASN A 66 4.05 7.13 -1.60
N ILE A 67 3.10 6.42 -0.98
CA ILE A 67 1.89 5.95 -1.66
C ILE A 67 1.03 7.15 -2.10
N VAL A 68 0.86 8.16 -1.22
CA VAL A 68 0.14 9.39 -1.54
C VAL A 68 0.82 10.16 -2.67
N ALA A 69 2.15 10.31 -2.65
CA ALA A 69 2.89 10.97 -3.72
C ALA A 69 2.72 10.24 -5.06
N SER A 70 2.80 8.91 -5.06
CA SER A 70 2.60 8.09 -6.26
C SER A 70 1.17 8.20 -6.80
N TYR A 71 0.16 8.19 -5.92
CA TYR A 71 -1.23 8.40 -6.31
C TYR A 71 -1.43 9.76 -6.98
N TYR A 72 -0.87 10.80 -6.37
CA TYR A 72 -0.95 12.15 -6.87
C TYR A 72 -0.32 12.28 -8.27
N ALA A 73 0.75 11.54 -8.51
CA ALA A 73 1.41 11.44 -9.82
C ALA A 73 0.67 10.57 -10.86
N GLY A 74 -0.39 9.85 -10.48
CA GLY A 74 -1.23 9.07 -11.40
C GLY A 74 -1.22 7.55 -11.21
N ALA A 75 -0.54 7.04 -10.19
CA ALA A 75 -0.61 5.62 -9.85
C ALA A 75 -2.03 5.23 -9.38
N ARG A 76 -2.51 4.07 -9.85
CA ARG A 76 -3.81 3.51 -9.45
C ARG A 76 -3.75 2.03 -9.07
N PHE A 77 -2.66 1.36 -9.35
CA PHE A 77 -2.39 0.01 -8.87
C PHE A 77 -1.17 0.04 -7.95
N PHE A 78 -1.34 -0.33 -6.69
CA PHE A 78 -0.28 -0.27 -5.69
C PHE A 78 0.04 -1.68 -5.22
N GLU A 79 1.18 -2.22 -5.61
CA GLU A 79 1.71 -3.42 -5.00
C GLU A 79 2.43 -3.02 -3.72
N LEU A 80 1.81 -3.34 -2.58
CA LEU A 80 2.34 -3.02 -1.26
C LEU A 80 3.62 -3.81 -1.01
N LYS A 81 4.55 -3.25 -0.25
CA LYS A 81 5.81 -3.94 0.06
C LYS A 81 5.55 -5.31 0.65
N THR A 82 6.23 -6.30 0.11
CA THR A 82 6.15 -7.70 0.57
C THR A 82 6.44 -7.79 2.06
N VAL A 83 5.54 -8.44 2.80
CA VAL A 83 5.74 -8.83 4.19
C VAL A 83 6.14 -10.29 4.29
N GLN A 84 6.86 -10.61 5.34
CA GLN A 84 7.37 -11.94 5.62
C GLN A 84 7.45 -12.16 7.13
N THR A 85 7.89 -13.34 7.55
CA THR A 85 8.00 -13.68 8.98
C THR A 85 9.05 -12.85 9.72
N LEU A 86 10.10 -12.38 9.00
CA LEU A 86 11.11 -11.49 9.55
C LEU A 86 10.64 -10.04 9.49
N ASP A 87 10.90 -9.28 10.52
CA ASP A 87 10.74 -7.83 10.55
C ASP A 87 11.99 -7.13 10.04
N GLY A 88 11.92 -5.82 9.80
CA GLY A 88 13.05 -5.05 9.27
C GLY A 88 14.31 -5.11 10.15
N GLU A 89 14.14 -5.25 11.47
CA GLU A 89 15.24 -5.36 12.42
C GLU A 89 16.00 -6.71 12.32
N ASP A 90 15.30 -7.75 11.87
CA ASP A 90 15.86 -9.10 11.75
C ASP A 90 16.66 -9.29 10.46
N LEU A 91 16.55 -8.35 9.51
CA LEU A 91 17.21 -8.46 8.21
C LEU A 91 18.63 -7.86 8.25
N PRO A 92 19.64 -8.63 7.85
CA PRO A 92 21.04 -8.16 7.85
C PRO A 92 21.36 -7.33 6.59
N VAL A 93 20.59 -6.28 6.35
CA VAL A 93 20.79 -5.35 5.22
C VAL A 93 21.23 -3.99 5.69
N SER A 94 22.00 -3.30 4.85
CA SER A 94 22.39 -1.91 5.12
C SER A 94 21.16 -1.01 5.13
N LYS A 95 21.12 -0.07 6.04
CA LYS A 95 20.06 0.94 6.15
C LYS A 95 20.64 2.34 5.91
N PRO A 96 19.90 3.25 5.25
CA PRO A 96 18.56 3.02 4.74
C PRO A 96 18.54 1.98 3.62
N CYS A 97 17.42 1.25 3.49
CA CYS A 97 17.24 0.27 2.43
C CYS A 97 17.11 0.91 1.03
N ILE A 98 16.87 2.19 0.96
CA ILE A 98 16.92 2.99 -0.27
C ILE A 98 18.19 3.81 -0.25
N LEU A 99 19.09 3.48 -1.16
CA LEU A 99 20.30 4.25 -1.43
C LEU A 99 20.26 4.66 -2.91
N ALA A 100 19.99 5.93 -3.17
CA ALA A 100 19.85 6.48 -4.51
C ALA A 100 20.95 7.52 -4.75
N GLU A 101 22.20 7.06 -4.82
CA GLU A 101 23.34 7.90 -5.17
C GLU A 101 23.46 8.09 -6.68
N ASP A 102 23.01 7.08 -7.42
CA ASP A 102 23.02 7.04 -8.88
C ASP A 102 21.62 6.67 -9.41
N GLU A 103 21.55 5.96 -10.51
CA GLU A 103 20.30 5.46 -11.09
C GLU A 103 19.76 4.22 -10.36
N CYS A 104 20.55 3.64 -9.48
CA CYS A 104 20.23 2.42 -8.75
C CYS A 104 19.96 2.71 -7.28
N TYR A 105 19.07 1.94 -6.70
CA TYR A 105 18.84 1.93 -5.27
C TYR A 105 18.76 0.48 -4.76
N ASN A 106 19.21 0.27 -3.55
CA ASN A 106 19.18 -1.05 -2.92
C ASN A 106 17.76 -1.32 -2.41
N VAL A 107 17.11 -2.31 -2.97
CA VAL A 107 15.75 -2.71 -2.60
C VAL A 107 15.64 -4.16 -2.20
N GLU A 108 16.73 -4.88 -2.26
CA GLU A 108 16.74 -6.30 -1.98
C GLU A 108 16.56 -6.55 -0.49
N TRP A 109 15.64 -7.42 -0.12
CA TRP A 109 15.30 -7.76 1.28
C TRP A 109 14.91 -6.57 2.16
N SER A 110 14.49 -5.52 1.55
CA SER A 110 14.30 -4.23 2.19
C SER A 110 12.93 -4.11 2.81
N THR A 111 12.78 -4.59 4.02
CA THR A 111 11.73 -4.08 4.89
C THR A 111 12.39 -3.38 6.07
N GLU A 112 11.96 -2.17 6.39
CA GLU A 112 12.44 -1.43 7.55
C GLU A 112 11.43 -1.38 8.67
N LEU A 113 10.18 -1.67 8.35
CA LEU A 113 9.08 -1.67 9.29
C LEU A 113 8.79 -3.09 9.79
N THR A 114 8.23 -3.17 10.99
CA THR A 114 7.57 -4.40 11.43
C THR A 114 6.31 -4.65 10.58
N VAL A 115 5.82 -5.90 10.56
CA VAL A 115 4.58 -6.24 9.84
C VAL A 115 3.40 -5.41 10.37
N GLY A 116 3.35 -5.16 11.69
CA GLY A 116 2.31 -4.31 12.29
C GLY A 116 2.39 -2.86 11.85
N GLN A 117 3.59 -2.27 11.81
CA GLN A 117 3.79 -0.91 11.33
C GLN A 117 3.44 -0.79 9.84
N ALA A 118 3.84 -1.76 9.02
CA ALA A 118 3.48 -1.80 7.60
C ALA A 118 1.96 -1.87 7.41
N PHE A 119 1.27 -2.70 8.20
CA PHE A 119 -0.18 -2.76 8.22
C PHE A 119 -0.81 -1.40 8.49
N ASP A 120 -0.36 -0.72 9.54
CA ASP A 120 -0.89 0.60 9.91
C ASP A 120 -0.65 1.64 8.81
N GLU A 121 0.53 1.61 8.17
CA GLU A 121 0.83 2.49 7.04
C GLU A 121 -0.13 2.24 5.86
N TYR A 122 -0.46 1.00 5.56
CA TYR A 122 -1.38 0.68 4.45
C TYR A 122 -2.82 1.10 4.72
N VAL A 123 -3.27 0.95 5.97
CA VAL A 123 -4.60 1.45 6.38
C VAL A 123 -4.65 2.98 6.31
N LYS A 124 -3.62 3.66 6.79
CA LYS A 124 -3.50 5.13 6.67
C LYS A 124 -3.49 5.57 5.21
N ALA A 125 -2.71 4.87 4.36
CA ALA A 125 -2.66 5.18 2.94
C ALA A 125 -4.03 5.03 2.28
N TRP A 126 -4.75 3.95 2.57
CA TRP A 126 -6.10 3.74 2.05
C TRP A 126 -7.02 4.92 2.38
N TRP A 127 -7.09 5.31 3.64
CA TRP A 127 -7.88 6.45 4.08
C TRP A 127 -7.42 7.76 3.42
N ALA A 128 -6.11 8.01 3.41
CA ALA A 128 -5.54 9.22 2.81
C ALA A 128 -5.92 9.34 1.33
N LEU A 129 -5.81 8.25 0.55
CA LEU A 129 -6.16 8.29 -0.87
C LEU A 129 -7.66 8.51 -1.09
N LYS A 130 -8.54 7.87 -0.32
CA LYS A 130 -10.00 8.10 -0.39
C LYS A 130 -10.33 9.57 -0.12
N LEU A 131 -9.77 10.15 0.93
CA LEU A 131 -10.02 11.53 1.30
C LEU A 131 -9.43 12.53 0.28
N ILE A 132 -8.17 12.34 -0.12
CA ILE A 132 -7.47 13.23 -1.06
C ILE A 132 -8.15 13.21 -2.42
N SER A 133 -8.55 12.05 -2.93
CA SER A 133 -9.25 11.94 -4.21
C SER A 133 -10.54 12.75 -4.21
N GLN A 134 -11.31 12.68 -3.14
CA GLN A 134 -12.57 13.41 -2.99
C GLN A 134 -12.34 14.92 -2.80
N ILE A 135 -11.45 15.31 -1.88
CA ILE A 135 -11.14 16.72 -1.58
C ILE A 135 -10.55 17.44 -2.79
N LYS A 136 -9.68 16.76 -3.56
CA LYS A 136 -8.97 17.36 -4.69
C LYS A 136 -9.58 17.05 -6.04
N LYS A 137 -10.65 16.26 -6.08
CA LYS A 137 -11.35 15.84 -7.32
C LYS A 137 -10.37 15.19 -8.33
N LEU A 138 -9.56 14.26 -7.83
CA LEU A 138 -8.52 13.58 -8.63
C LEU A 138 -9.03 12.36 -9.38
N GLY A 139 -10.33 12.17 -9.45
CA GLY A 139 -10.98 11.02 -10.06
C GLY A 139 -11.91 10.30 -9.08
N ASP A 140 -12.23 9.06 -9.42
CA ASP A 140 -13.11 8.21 -8.62
C ASP A 140 -12.37 7.70 -7.38
N PRO A 141 -12.88 7.93 -6.16
CA PRO A 141 -12.31 7.35 -4.94
C PRO A 141 -12.22 5.81 -4.97
N GLU A 142 -12.98 5.14 -5.83
CA GLU A 142 -12.89 3.70 -6.07
C GLU A 142 -12.02 3.34 -7.29
N GLY A 143 -11.42 4.32 -7.97
CA GLY A 143 -10.65 4.16 -9.21
C GLY A 143 -9.23 3.63 -9.03
N PHE A 144 -8.87 3.11 -7.86
CA PHE A 144 -7.57 2.52 -7.55
C PHE A 144 -7.70 1.24 -6.73
N MET A 145 -6.63 0.45 -6.69
CA MET A 145 -6.57 -0.73 -5.83
C MET A 145 -5.22 -0.88 -5.14
N PHE A 146 -5.27 -1.49 -3.96
CA PHE A 146 -4.11 -2.02 -3.27
C PHE A 146 -4.07 -3.54 -3.46
N ASN A 147 -2.87 -4.05 -3.64
CA ASN A 147 -2.57 -5.45 -3.77
C ASN A 147 -1.53 -5.84 -2.71
N MET A 148 -1.88 -6.73 -1.81
CA MET A 148 -0.94 -7.25 -0.81
C MET A 148 0.21 -7.99 -1.50
N SER A 149 1.35 -8.07 -0.84
CA SER A 149 2.44 -8.93 -1.27
C SER A 149 3.01 -9.69 -0.08
N VAL A 150 3.14 -11.00 -0.23
CA VAL A 150 3.75 -11.90 0.76
C VAL A 150 4.86 -12.71 0.13
N GLY A 151 5.86 -13.02 0.92
CA GLY A 151 6.95 -13.92 0.55
C GLY A 151 7.25 -14.86 1.72
N TYR A 152 8.00 -15.88 1.49
CA TYR A 152 8.41 -16.95 2.39
C TYR A 152 7.82 -18.30 2.03
N ASP A 153 8.11 -19.33 2.84
CA ASP A 153 7.53 -20.66 2.67
C ASP A 153 6.07 -20.71 3.15
N LEU A 154 5.40 -21.83 2.89
CA LEU A 154 3.99 -22.01 3.22
C LEU A 154 3.72 -21.91 4.74
N GLU A 155 4.63 -22.44 5.58
CA GLU A 155 4.49 -22.37 7.02
C GLU A 155 4.58 -20.93 7.53
N GLY A 156 5.54 -20.19 7.02
CA GLY A 156 5.69 -18.77 7.32
C GLY A 156 4.49 -17.93 6.90
N ILE A 157 3.95 -18.18 5.71
CA ILE A 157 2.74 -17.47 5.23
C ILE A 157 1.51 -17.85 6.08
N LYS A 158 1.43 -19.08 6.57
CA LYS A 158 0.37 -19.53 7.50
C LYS A 158 0.61 -19.09 8.95
N SER A 159 1.75 -18.51 9.28
CA SER A 159 2.03 -18.04 10.63
C SER A 159 0.98 -17.05 11.11
N LYS A 160 0.70 -17.02 12.41
CA LYS A 160 -0.28 -16.09 12.99
C LYS A 160 0.02 -14.64 12.63
N LYS A 161 1.30 -14.27 12.52
CA LYS A 161 1.76 -12.92 12.18
C LYS A 161 1.27 -12.51 10.78
N ILE A 162 1.55 -13.34 9.78
CA ILE A 162 1.16 -13.08 8.39
C ILE A 162 -0.33 -13.28 8.17
N ASP A 163 -0.91 -14.28 8.82
CA ASP A 163 -2.35 -14.50 8.77
C ASP A 163 -3.14 -13.29 9.29
N THR A 164 -2.72 -12.73 10.43
CA THR A 164 -3.35 -11.52 10.99
C THR A 164 -3.24 -10.33 10.05
N PHE A 165 -2.09 -10.17 9.36
CA PHE A 165 -1.91 -9.13 8.36
C PHE A 165 -2.87 -9.30 7.16
N ILE A 166 -2.97 -10.52 6.62
CA ILE A 166 -3.84 -10.83 5.48
C ILE A 166 -5.31 -10.56 5.85
N GLU A 167 -5.78 -11.13 6.95
CA GLU A 167 -7.18 -10.99 7.36
C GLU A 167 -7.51 -9.52 7.73
N GLY A 168 -6.56 -8.81 8.34
CA GLY A 168 -6.73 -7.40 8.65
C GLY A 168 -6.86 -6.51 7.42
N LEU A 169 -6.12 -6.78 6.33
CA LEU A 169 -6.28 -6.02 5.07
C LEU A 169 -7.50 -6.45 4.27
N LYS A 170 -8.06 -7.63 4.51
CA LYS A 170 -9.37 -8.02 3.99
C LYS A 170 -10.51 -7.32 4.71
N ASP A 171 -10.36 -7.06 6.00
CA ASP A 171 -11.30 -6.29 6.79
C ASP A 171 -10.59 -5.56 7.95
N ALA A 172 -10.30 -4.29 7.75
CA ALA A 172 -9.64 -3.44 8.72
C ALA A 172 -10.59 -2.83 9.76
N SER A 173 -11.90 -3.03 9.66
CA SER A 173 -12.93 -2.33 10.44
C SER A 173 -12.76 -2.37 11.96
N ARG A 174 -12.11 -3.41 12.48
CA ARG A 174 -11.91 -3.62 13.92
C ARG A 174 -10.54 -3.20 14.43
N THR A 175 -9.70 -2.65 13.57
CA THR A 175 -8.34 -2.27 13.95
C THR A 175 -8.29 -0.86 14.57
N PRO A 176 -7.37 -0.62 15.52
CA PRO A 176 -7.22 0.70 16.13
C PRO A 176 -6.93 1.79 15.09
N ILE A 177 -6.04 1.51 14.15
CA ILE A 177 -5.66 2.46 13.12
C ILE A 177 -6.80 2.83 12.17
N TRP A 178 -7.68 1.88 11.84
CA TRP A 178 -8.89 2.16 11.07
C TRP A 178 -9.77 3.19 11.80
N ASN A 179 -9.99 2.96 13.10
CA ASN A 179 -10.81 3.85 13.92
C ASN A 179 -10.16 5.23 14.07
N GLU A 180 -8.83 5.31 14.22
CA GLU A 180 -8.09 6.57 14.26
C GLU A 180 -8.33 7.39 12.98
N CYS A 181 -8.12 6.78 11.82
CA CYS A 181 -8.30 7.44 10.52
C CYS A 181 -9.75 7.89 10.30
N LYS A 182 -10.70 7.03 10.64
CA LYS A 182 -12.14 7.32 10.53
C LYS A 182 -12.55 8.50 11.42
N LEU A 183 -12.16 8.47 12.68
CA LEU A 183 -12.47 9.55 13.64
C LEU A 183 -11.85 10.88 13.21
N TRP A 184 -10.63 10.84 12.67
CA TRP A 184 -10.01 12.06 12.13
C TRP A 184 -10.83 12.60 10.94
N ALA A 185 -11.26 11.74 10.03
CA ALA A 185 -12.07 12.13 8.88
C ALA A 185 -13.40 12.71 9.30
N GLU A 186 -14.12 12.08 10.23
CA GLU A 186 -15.39 12.55 10.80
C GLU A 186 -15.24 13.92 11.49
N LYS A 187 -14.20 14.09 12.31
CA LYS A 187 -13.91 15.35 13.02
C LYS A 187 -13.64 16.51 12.06
N ASN A 188 -13.04 16.24 10.92
CA ASN A 188 -12.62 17.27 9.95
C ASN A 188 -13.56 17.39 8.74
N ALA A 189 -14.65 16.63 8.69
CA ALA A 189 -15.54 16.53 7.53
C ALA A 189 -16.01 17.91 7.02
N ASP A 190 -16.57 18.72 7.89
CA ASP A 190 -17.09 20.05 7.55
C ASP A 190 -16.00 20.97 6.99
N ALA A 191 -14.84 21.01 7.66
CA ALA A 191 -13.70 21.84 7.24
C ALA A 191 -13.11 21.43 5.88
N LEU A 192 -13.27 20.15 5.52
CA LEU A 192 -12.79 19.57 4.26
C LEU A 192 -13.87 19.54 3.17
N GLY A 193 -15.10 19.91 3.48
CA GLY A 193 -16.24 19.85 2.56
C GLY A 193 -16.60 18.41 2.19
N LEU A 194 -16.43 17.48 3.12
CA LEU A 194 -16.77 16.06 2.94
C LEU A 194 -18.13 15.77 3.55
N ASP A 195 -18.91 14.94 2.85
CA ASP A 195 -20.15 14.41 3.38
C ASP A 195 -19.88 13.22 4.30
N ASN A 196 -20.57 13.16 5.42
CA ASN A 196 -20.48 12.04 6.37
C ASN A 196 -20.92 10.71 5.72
N SER A 197 -21.81 10.76 4.73
CA SER A 197 -22.19 9.57 3.97
C SER A 197 -21.01 9.00 3.18
N PHE A 198 -20.15 9.86 2.61
CA PHE A 198 -18.92 9.42 1.96
C PHE A 198 -17.97 8.74 2.95
N ILE A 199 -17.72 9.36 4.10
CA ILE A 199 -16.84 8.78 5.13
C ILE A 199 -17.36 7.42 5.60
N SER A 200 -18.66 7.31 5.82
CA SER A 200 -19.29 6.07 6.26
C SER A 200 -19.28 4.97 5.18
N ALA A 201 -19.20 5.35 3.91
CA ALA A 201 -19.15 4.43 2.78
C ALA A 201 -17.74 3.92 2.46
N VAL A 202 -16.68 4.47 3.07
CA VAL A 202 -15.31 3.97 2.87
C VAL A 202 -15.23 2.52 3.30
N SER A 203 -14.90 1.65 2.32
CA SER A 203 -14.85 0.21 2.54
C SER A 203 -13.66 -0.19 3.41
N PRO A 204 -13.86 -1.02 4.44
CA PRO A 204 -12.76 -1.58 5.24
C PRO A 204 -12.02 -2.72 4.50
N ASN A 205 -12.53 -3.19 3.37
CA ASN A 205 -11.83 -4.12 2.49
C ASN A 205 -10.77 -3.36 1.70
N ILE A 206 -9.55 -3.36 2.22
CA ILE A 206 -8.40 -2.67 1.62
C ILE A 206 -7.84 -3.46 0.46
N CYS A 207 -7.67 -4.77 0.64
CA CYS A 207 -7.13 -5.67 -0.37
C CYS A 207 -8.02 -6.91 -0.56
N SER A 208 -8.41 -7.16 -1.81
CA SER A 208 -9.04 -8.41 -2.26
C SER A 208 -8.10 -9.28 -3.12
N SER A 209 -6.84 -8.84 -3.26
CA SER A 209 -5.82 -9.54 -4.05
C SER A 209 -4.47 -9.53 -3.35
N ILE A 210 -3.63 -10.48 -3.75
CA ILE A 210 -2.32 -10.71 -3.17
C ILE A 210 -1.32 -11.20 -4.22
N THR A 211 -0.08 -10.73 -4.12
CA THR A 211 1.05 -11.26 -4.90
C THR A 211 1.88 -12.22 -4.03
N LEU A 212 2.13 -13.42 -4.54
CA LEU A 212 3.17 -14.30 -4.03
C LEU A 212 4.50 -13.87 -4.64
N SER A 213 5.39 -13.32 -3.80
CA SER A 213 6.77 -13.03 -4.16
C SER A 213 7.60 -14.31 -4.12
N THR A 214 8.22 -14.68 -5.23
CA THR A 214 8.95 -15.95 -5.35
C THR A 214 10.48 -15.79 -5.24
N LEU A 215 10.96 -14.55 -5.04
CA LEU A 215 12.40 -14.29 -5.05
C LEU A 215 13.08 -14.71 -3.73
N HIS A 216 12.48 -14.40 -2.59
CA HIS A 216 13.10 -14.56 -1.29
C HIS A 216 12.31 -15.49 -0.37
N GLY A 217 12.96 -16.56 0.05
CA GLY A 217 12.41 -17.50 1.02
C GLY A 217 11.21 -18.32 0.55
N CYS A 218 10.86 -18.26 -0.74
CA CYS A 218 9.79 -19.07 -1.33
C CYS A 218 10.40 -20.24 -2.11
N PRO A 219 10.34 -21.47 -1.60
CA PRO A 219 10.83 -22.64 -2.32
C PRO A 219 10.00 -22.88 -3.58
N ALA A 220 10.66 -23.16 -4.70
CA ALA A 220 9.99 -23.33 -5.99
C ALA A 220 8.91 -24.42 -5.97
N GLU A 221 9.17 -25.51 -5.26
CA GLU A 221 8.25 -26.64 -5.07
C GLU A 221 7.01 -26.32 -4.23
N GLN A 222 7.02 -25.18 -3.51
CA GLN A 222 5.89 -24.74 -2.70
C GLN A 222 5.01 -23.70 -3.39
N ILE A 223 5.41 -23.15 -4.53
CA ILE A 223 4.68 -22.06 -5.20
C ILE A 223 3.23 -22.45 -5.47
N GLU A 224 2.99 -23.66 -5.98
CA GLU A 224 1.64 -24.17 -6.25
C GLU A 224 0.82 -24.26 -4.98
N LEU A 225 1.37 -24.88 -3.92
CA LEU A 225 0.69 -25.06 -2.65
C LEU A 225 0.34 -23.72 -1.97
N ILE A 226 1.25 -22.74 -2.05
CA ILE A 226 1.02 -21.40 -1.50
C ILE A 226 -0.07 -20.68 -2.32
N ALA A 227 0.00 -20.75 -3.65
CA ALA A 227 -1.02 -20.14 -4.51
C ALA A 227 -2.40 -20.78 -4.27
N GLU A 228 -2.48 -22.10 -4.13
CA GLU A 228 -3.71 -22.79 -3.77
C GLU A 228 -4.27 -22.35 -2.41
N TYR A 229 -3.42 -22.24 -1.40
CA TYR A 229 -3.80 -21.74 -0.07
C TYR A 229 -4.39 -20.34 -0.16
N LEU A 230 -3.72 -19.42 -0.84
CA LEU A 230 -4.16 -18.04 -0.97
C LEU A 230 -5.50 -17.94 -1.74
N MET A 231 -5.67 -18.71 -2.79
CA MET A 231 -6.91 -18.72 -3.57
C MET A 231 -8.05 -19.49 -2.90
N LYS A 232 -7.78 -20.69 -2.39
CA LYS A 232 -8.84 -21.60 -1.90
C LYS A 232 -9.22 -21.34 -0.45
N GLU A 233 -8.25 -21.10 0.43
CA GLU A 233 -8.50 -20.89 1.85
C GLU A 233 -8.68 -19.40 2.17
N LYS A 234 -7.80 -18.53 1.66
CA LYS A 234 -7.88 -17.08 1.90
C LYS A 234 -8.88 -16.37 1.01
N LYS A 235 -9.34 -17.00 -0.08
CA LYS A 235 -10.30 -16.41 -1.04
C LYS A 235 -9.81 -15.12 -1.66
N LEU A 236 -8.52 -15.03 -1.96
CA LEU A 236 -7.87 -13.88 -2.58
C LEU A 236 -7.59 -14.13 -4.05
N ASN A 237 -7.78 -13.13 -4.87
CA ASN A 237 -7.24 -13.09 -6.21
C ASN A 237 -5.71 -13.08 -6.12
N THR A 238 -5.04 -14.06 -6.70
CA THR A 238 -3.62 -14.29 -6.46
C THR A 238 -2.80 -14.09 -7.72
N PHE A 239 -1.79 -13.23 -7.61
CA PHE A 239 -0.71 -13.10 -8.59
C PHE A 239 0.49 -13.93 -8.13
N VAL A 240 1.19 -14.54 -9.08
CA VAL A 240 2.51 -15.14 -8.85
C VAL A 240 3.54 -14.28 -9.56
N LYS A 241 4.46 -13.69 -8.80
CA LYS A 241 5.51 -12.83 -9.35
C LYS A 241 6.63 -13.70 -9.90
N CYS A 242 6.71 -13.79 -11.22
CA CYS A 242 7.78 -14.49 -11.90
C CYS A 242 8.97 -13.57 -12.11
N ASN A 243 10.14 -14.00 -11.68
CA ASN A 243 11.36 -13.26 -11.96
C ASN A 243 11.85 -13.58 -13.38
N PRO A 244 12.20 -12.55 -14.17
CA PRO A 244 12.76 -12.81 -15.49
C PRO A 244 14.13 -13.47 -15.35
N THR A 245 14.40 -14.45 -16.21
CA THR A 245 15.76 -14.90 -16.44
C THR A 245 16.46 -13.81 -17.26
N MET A 246 17.36 -13.07 -16.63
CA MET A 246 17.94 -11.85 -17.20
C MET A 246 18.80 -12.08 -18.45
N LEU A 247 19.17 -13.31 -18.75
CA LEU A 247 20.11 -13.61 -19.83
C LEU A 247 19.72 -14.82 -20.69
N GLY A 248 18.47 -15.20 -20.69
CA GLY A 248 18.01 -16.34 -21.52
C GLY A 248 18.33 -17.71 -20.95
#